data_1222451285d082a5333739f114dd42d5
#
_entry.id   1222451285d082a5333739f114dd42d5
#
_cell.length_a   1.000
_cell.length_b   1.000
_cell.length_c   1.000
_cell.angle_alpha   90.00
_cell.angle_beta   90.00
_cell.angle_gamma   90.00
#
_symmetry.space_group_name_H-M   'P 1'
#
loop_
_entity.id
_entity.type
_entity.pdbx_description
1 polymer ?
#
loop_
_entity_poly.entity_id
_entity_poly.type
_entity_poly.pdbx_seq_one_letter_code
_entity_poly.pdbx_strand_id
1 'polypeptide(L)'
;YNDICYNPANLKFGVICRNTYGDLIFSPIYVTFEISNSVYPAYMELFLTNANFIGRIRRYEQGTVYERMAVSPEDFLSYETRMPAYEEQVKFADKIQRIHEKIELESAILDKYQSQRKYLLNAMFI
;
A
#
# COMPACT_ATOMS: atom_id res chain seq x y z
N TYR A 1 -15.22 -3.18 -4.58
CA TYR A 1 -14.44 -3.66 -3.42
C TYR A 1 -13.27 -4.52 -3.88
N ASN A 2 -12.11 -4.37 -3.25
CA ASN A 2 -10.83 -5.00 -3.61
C ASN A 2 -10.17 -4.54 -4.92
N ASP A 3 -10.70 -3.59 -5.63
CA ASP A 3 -10.04 -3.05 -6.82
C ASP A 3 -8.74 -2.31 -6.44
N ILE A 4 -7.76 -2.40 -7.32
CA ILE A 4 -6.53 -1.61 -7.21
C ILE A 4 -6.76 -0.26 -7.88
N CYS A 5 -6.38 0.80 -7.20
CA CYS A 5 -6.44 2.16 -7.69
C CYS A 5 -5.05 2.80 -7.62
N TYR A 6 -4.59 3.38 -8.72
CA TYR A 6 -3.30 4.10 -8.73
C TYR A 6 -3.38 5.40 -9.53
N ASN A 7 -2.46 6.32 -9.23
CA ASN A 7 -2.27 7.53 -10.00
C ASN A 7 -1.06 7.36 -10.94
N PRO A 8 -1.25 7.35 -12.28
CA PRO A 8 -0.17 7.15 -13.25
C PRO A 8 1.03 8.07 -13.07
N ALA A 9 0.80 9.36 -12.82
CA ALA A 9 1.85 10.37 -12.65
C ALA A 9 2.56 10.31 -11.29
N ASN A 10 1.91 9.75 -10.28
CA ASN A 10 2.38 9.73 -8.90
C ASN A 10 2.70 8.32 -8.40
N LEU A 11 2.67 7.30 -9.26
CA LEU A 11 2.99 5.92 -8.89
C LEU A 11 4.39 5.79 -8.28
N LYS A 12 5.36 6.57 -8.77
CA LYS A 12 6.73 6.67 -8.23
C LYS A 12 6.81 7.08 -6.76
N PHE A 13 5.78 7.73 -6.25
CA PHE A 13 5.65 8.11 -4.83
C PHE A 13 4.83 7.10 -4.03
N GLY A 14 4.49 5.96 -4.62
CA GLY A 14 3.69 4.92 -3.98
C GLY A 14 2.19 5.26 -3.92
N VAL A 15 1.69 6.12 -4.80
CA VAL A 15 0.25 6.44 -4.86
C VAL A 15 -0.49 5.32 -5.58
N ILE A 16 -0.63 4.22 -4.86
CA ILE A 16 -1.36 3.02 -5.24
C ILE A 16 -1.98 2.41 -3.98
N CYS A 17 -3.22 1.95 -4.06
CA CYS A 17 -3.92 1.33 -2.95
C CYS A 17 -4.96 0.32 -3.43
N ARG A 18 -5.42 -0.52 -2.51
CA ARG A 18 -6.58 -1.38 -2.68
C ARG A 18 -7.81 -0.70 -2.08
N ASN A 19 -8.93 -0.77 -2.77
CA ASN A 19 -10.21 -0.29 -2.26
C ASN A 19 -10.75 -1.26 -1.19
N THR A 20 -10.74 -0.84 0.06
CA THR A 20 -11.28 -1.58 1.21
C THR A 20 -12.62 -1.03 1.72
N TYR A 21 -13.15 0.02 1.09
CA TYR A 21 -14.32 0.75 1.56
C TYR A 21 -15.64 0.37 0.86
N GLY A 22 -15.58 -0.29 -0.30
CA GLY A 22 -16.76 -0.65 -1.08
C GLY A 22 -16.94 0.20 -2.34
N ASP A 23 -18.17 0.56 -2.67
CA ASP A 23 -18.46 1.33 -3.88
C ASP A 23 -18.05 2.79 -3.70
N LEU A 24 -17.04 3.20 -4.46
CA LEU A 24 -16.46 4.54 -4.42
C LEU A 24 -16.32 5.12 -5.83
N ILE A 25 -16.42 6.44 -5.91
CA ILE A 25 -16.11 7.20 -7.12
C ILE A 25 -14.71 7.79 -6.96
N PHE A 26 -13.81 7.43 -7.86
CA PHE A 26 -12.46 8.02 -7.92
C PHE A 26 -12.42 9.20 -8.89
N SER A 27 -11.53 10.14 -8.63
CA SER A 27 -11.23 11.20 -9.58
C SER A 27 -10.72 10.60 -10.91
N PRO A 28 -11.04 11.20 -12.08
CA PRO A 28 -10.60 10.71 -13.39
C PRO A 28 -9.07 10.59 -13.59
N ILE A 29 -8.28 11.18 -12.70
CA ILE A 29 -6.81 11.06 -12.72
C ILE A 29 -6.30 9.71 -12.21
N TYR A 30 -7.18 8.90 -11.61
CA TYR A 30 -6.85 7.57 -11.10
C TYR A 30 -7.30 6.50 -12.09
N VAL A 31 -6.51 5.45 -12.17
CA VAL A 31 -6.81 4.23 -12.92
C VAL A 31 -7.16 3.13 -11.92
N THR A 32 -8.20 2.37 -12.23
CA THR A 32 -8.66 1.25 -11.39
C THR A 32 -8.60 -0.06 -12.16
N PHE A 33 -8.19 -1.13 -11.46
CA PHE A 33 -8.14 -2.50 -11.98
C PHE A 33 -8.80 -3.47 -11.02
N GLU A 34 -9.52 -4.42 -11.57
CA GLU A 34 -9.98 -5.59 -10.83
C GLU A 34 -8.83 -6.57 -10.59
N ILE A 35 -8.85 -7.23 -9.44
CA ILE A 35 -7.90 -8.31 -9.14
C ILE A 35 -8.49 -9.63 -9.62
N SER A 36 -7.70 -10.43 -10.33
CA SER A 36 -8.07 -11.77 -10.74
C SER A 36 -8.35 -12.67 -9.52
N ASN A 37 -9.33 -13.58 -9.65
CA ASN A 37 -9.70 -14.55 -8.61
C ASN A 37 -8.55 -15.49 -8.19
N SER A 38 -7.50 -15.60 -9.00
CA SER A 38 -6.28 -16.38 -8.69
C SER A 38 -5.30 -15.64 -7.76
N VAL A 39 -5.59 -14.39 -7.43
CA VAL A 39 -4.71 -13.54 -6.61
C VAL A 39 -5.44 -13.08 -5.36
N TYR A 40 -4.79 -13.29 -4.21
CA TYR A 40 -5.35 -12.83 -2.93
C TYR A 40 -5.21 -11.30 -2.80
N PRO A 41 -6.32 -10.56 -2.60
CA PRO A 41 -6.30 -9.09 -2.68
C PRO A 41 -5.33 -8.41 -1.70
N ALA A 42 -5.26 -8.88 -0.46
CA ALA A 42 -4.34 -8.31 0.53
C ALA A 42 -2.87 -8.60 0.18
N TYR A 43 -2.56 -9.75 -0.44
CA TYR A 43 -1.23 -10.04 -0.94
C TYR A 43 -0.86 -9.10 -2.10
N MET A 44 -1.80 -8.87 -3.03
CA MET A 44 -1.58 -7.94 -4.15
C MET A 44 -1.29 -6.52 -3.66
N GLU A 45 -2.02 -6.05 -2.67
CA GLU A 45 -1.76 -4.75 -2.04
C GLU A 45 -0.33 -4.66 -1.49
N LEU A 46 0.11 -5.66 -0.72
CA LEU A 46 1.47 -5.72 -0.18
C LEU A 46 2.53 -5.76 -1.29
N PHE A 47 2.27 -6.48 -2.36
CA PHE A 47 3.17 -6.55 -3.52
C PHE A 47 3.28 -5.20 -4.23
N LEU A 48 2.16 -4.57 -4.54
CA LEU A 48 2.11 -3.32 -5.32
C LEU A 48 2.59 -2.10 -4.53
N THR A 49 2.44 -2.10 -3.21
CA THR A 49 2.95 -1.02 -2.34
C THR A 49 4.42 -1.20 -1.95
N ASN A 50 5.03 -2.33 -2.31
CA ASN A 50 6.42 -2.60 -1.98
C ASN A 50 7.38 -1.68 -2.76
N ALA A 51 8.39 -1.14 -2.08
CA ALA A 51 9.38 -0.24 -2.68
C ALA A 51 10.12 -0.87 -3.88
N ASN A 52 10.36 -2.19 -3.85
CA ASN A 52 11.01 -2.89 -4.96
C ASN A 52 10.12 -2.93 -6.20
N PHE A 53 8.81 -3.15 -6.04
CA PHE A 53 7.86 -3.06 -7.15
C PHE A 53 7.83 -1.63 -7.71
N ILE A 54 7.65 -0.63 -6.85
CA ILE A 54 7.63 0.78 -7.24
C ILE A 54 8.92 1.15 -8.00
N GLY A 55 10.08 0.72 -7.53
CA GLY A 55 11.36 0.95 -8.20
C GLY A 55 11.45 0.29 -9.58
N ARG A 56 10.85 -0.89 -9.76
CA ARG A 56 10.84 -1.61 -11.05
C ARG A 56 9.85 -1.02 -12.04
N ILE A 57 8.64 -0.68 -11.60
CA ILE A 57 7.60 -0.13 -12.48
C ILE A 57 7.97 1.26 -13.00
N ARG A 58 8.80 2.02 -12.30
CA ARG A 58 9.33 3.30 -12.77
C ARG A 58 10.09 3.22 -14.09
N ARG A 59 10.61 2.05 -14.47
CA ARG A 59 11.25 1.86 -15.77
C ARG A 59 10.28 1.98 -16.96
N TYR A 60 9.00 1.87 -16.68
CA TYR A 60 7.92 2.03 -17.65
C TYR A 60 7.37 3.46 -17.69
N GLU A 61 7.92 4.39 -16.88
CA GLU A 61 7.52 5.79 -16.95
C GLU A 61 7.84 6.38 -18.33
N GLN A 62 6.82 6.94 -18.97
CA GLN A 62 6.93 7.63 -20.24
C GLN A 62 6.62 9.12 -20.07
N GLY A 63 7.31 9.96 -20.82
CA GLY A 63 7.15 11.40 -20.78
C GLY A 63 8.50 12.14 -20.76
N THR A 64 8.43 13.45 -20.82
CA THR A 64 9.60 14.35 -20.72
C THR A 64 9.60 15.09 -19.39
N VAL A 65 10.69 15.82 -19.11
CA VAL A 65 10.78 16.67 -17.90
C VAL A 65 9.66 17.73 -17.88
N TYR A 66 9.16 18.12 -19.04
CA TYR A 66 8.08 19.09 -19.22
C TYR A 66 6.69 18.46 -19.24
N GLU A 67 6.59 17.18 -19.61
CA GLU A 67 5.39 16.37 -19.53
C GLU A 67 5.51 15.47 -18.31
N ARG A 68 4.44 15.36 -17.53
CA ARG A 68 4.46 14.50 -16.34
C ARG A 68 4.80 13.06 -16.74
N MET A 69 5.94 12.58 -16.28
CA MET A 69 6.30 11.17 -16.41
C MET A 69 5.25 10.32 -15.72
N ALA A 70 4.65 9.41 -16.45
CA ALA A 70 3.56 8.57 -15.98
C ALA A 70 3.73 7.13 -16.45
N VAL A 71 3.22 6.18 -15.68
CA VAL A 71 3.08 4.78 -16.09
C VAL A 71 1.67 4.59 -16.64
N SER A 72 1.56 4.33 -17.94
CA SER A 72 0.25 4.09 -18.58
C SER A 72 -0.41 2.82 -18.04
N PRO A 73 -1.75 2.69 -18.16
CA PRO A 73 -2.44 1.45 -17.81
C PRO A 73 -1.90 0.22 -18.55
N GLU A 74 -1.58 0.38 -19.83
CA GLU A 74 -1.04 -0.67 -20.69
C GLU A 74 0.34 -1.12 -20.20
N ASP A 75 1.22 -0.16 -19.90
CA ASP A 75 2.55 -0.45 -19.37
C ASP A 75 2.47 -1.09 -17.99
N PHE A 76 1.56 -0.63 -17.12
CA PHE A 76 1.34 -1.22 -15.81
C PHE A 76 0.92 -2.69 -15.92
N LEU A 77 -0.03 -3.00 -16.81
CA LEU A 77 -0.52 -4.36 -17.05
C LEU A 77 0.50 -5.25 -17.78
N SER A 78 1.48 -4.67 -18.47
CA SER A 78 2.56 -5.42 -19.13
C SER A 78 3.61 -5.96 -18.16
N TYR A 79 3.58 -5.51 -16.90
CA TYR A 79 4.54 -5.96 -15.90
C TYR A 79 4.32 -7.42 -15.53
N GLU A 80 5.28 -8.25 -15.88
CA GLU A 80 5.24 -9.68 -15.58
C GLU A 80 6.01 -10.00 -14.29
N THR A 81 5.40 -10.85 -13.46
CA THR A 81 6.02 -11.36 -12.25
C THR A 81 5.53 -12.77 -11.92
N ARG A 82 6.33 -13.51 -11.17
CA ARG A 82 5.90 -14.81 -10.66
C ARG A 82 5.14 -14.61 -9.35
N MET A 83 3.96 -15.18 -9.27
CA MET A 83 3.15 -15.21 -8.07
C MET A 83 3.25 -16.59 -7.40
N PRO A 84 3.34 -16.66 -6.07
CA PRO A 84 3.22 -17.94 -5.36
C PRO A 84 1.80 -18.49 -5.48
N ALA A 85 1.60 -19.73 -5.06
CA ALA A 85 0.27 -20.33 -5.02
C ALA A 85 -0.67 -19.52 -4.12
N TYR A 86 -1.97 -19.52 -4.42
CA TYR A 86 -2.97 -18.71 -3.69
C TYR A 86 -2.91 -18.91 -2.17
N GLU A 87 -2.77 -20.15 -1.73
CA GLU A 87 -2.67 -20.48 -0.30
C GLU A 87 -1.43 -19.89 0.38
N GLU A 88 -0.33 -19.79 -0.36
CA GLU A 88 0.90 -19.15 0.13
C GLU A 88 0.74 -17.64 0.20
N GLN A 89 0.02 -17.04 -0.76
CA GLN A 89 -0.32 -15.62 -0.74
C GLN A 89 -1.15 -15.28 0.50
N VAL A 90 -2.17 -16.08 0.82
CA VAL A 90 -3.00 -15.92 2.02
C VAL A 90 -2.14 -15.99 3.29
N LYS A 91 -1.35 -17.07 3.44
CA LYS A 91 -0.49 -17.24 4.61
C LYS A 91 0.50 -16.10 4.81
N PHE A 92 1.06 -15.58 3.72
CA PHE A 92 1.99 -14.45 3.77
C PHE A 92 1.29 -13.17 4.21
N ALA A 93 0.16 -12.84 3.58
CA ALA A 93 -0.61 -11.64 3.91
C ALA A 93 -1.10 -11.65 5.36
N ASP A 94 -1.64 -12.77 5.84
CA ASP A 94 -2.07 -12.93 7.23
C ASP A 94 -0.92 -12.74 8.22
N LYS A 95 0.26 -13.27 7.89
CA LYS A 95 1.44 -13.10 8.73
C LYS A 95 1.88 -11.63 8.83
N ILE A 96 1.88 -10.90 7.72
CA ILE A 96 2.22 -9.48 7.70
C ILE A 96 1.15 -8.68 8.46
N GLN A 97 -0.13 -9.00 8.28
CA GLN A 97 -1.23 -8.34 9.00
C GLN A 97 -1.08 -8.47 10.52
N ARG A 98 -0.77 -9.67 11.02
CA ARG A 98 -0.53 -9.89 12.47
C ARG A 98 0.67 -9.09 13.00
N ILE A 99 1.72 -8.96 12.20
CA ILE A 99 2.87 -8.12 12.58
C ILE A 99 2.45 -6.65 12.66
N HIS A 100 1.65 -6.19 11.70
CA HIS A 100 1.15 -4.82 11.67
C HIS A 100 0.28 -4.51 12.89
N GLU A 101 -0.69 -5.37 13.21
CA GLU A 101 -1.54 -5.25 14.39
C GLU A 101 -0.72 -5.21 15.69
N LYS A 102 0.33 -6.02 15.77
CA LYS A 102 1.22 -6.00 16.93
C LYS A 102 1.98 -4.67 17.04
N ILE A 103 2.48 -4.14 15.94
CA ILE A 103 3.17 -2.84 15.91
C ILE A 103 2.21 -1.72 16.36
N GLU A 104 0.98 -1.72 15.90
CA GLU A 104 -0.03 -0.74 16.32
C GLU A 104 -0.33 -0.83 17.81
N LEU A 105 -0.49 -2.05 18.33
CA LEU A 105 -0.74 -2.28 19.76
C LEU A 105 0.44 -1.79 20.62
N GLU A 106 1.66 -2.15 20.28
CA GLU A 106 2.87 -1.74 21.02
C GLU A 106 3.05 -0.21 20.95
N SER A 107 2.76 0.42 19.81
CA SER A 107 2.79 1.87 19.65
C SER A 107 1.77 2.56 20.59
N ALA A 108 0.54 2.04 20.66
CA ALA A 108 -0.49 2.57 21.55
C ALA A 108 -0.11 2.42 23.04
N ILE A 109 0.57 1.33 23.41
CA ILE A 109 1.10 1.11 24.76
C ILE A 109 2.20 2.13 25.06
N LEU A 110 3.12 2.36 24.11
CA LEU A 110 4.18 3.34 24.26
C LEU A 110 3.62 4.75 24.51
N ASP A 111 2.61 5.16 23.74
CA ASP A 111 1.95 6.46 23.91
C ASP A 111 1.33 6.62 25.30
N LYS A 112 0.73 5.56 25.82
CA LYS A 112 0.18 5.54 27.19
C LYS A 112 1.28 5.71 28.24
N TYR A 113 2.40 5.01 28.11
CA TYR A 113 3.53 5.15 29.03
C TYR A 113 4.16 6.54 28.97
N GLN A 114 4.29 7.12 27.79
CA GLN A 114 4.77 8.49 27.63
C GLN A 114 3.84 9.51 28.31
N SER A 115 2.54 9.33 28.16
CA SER A 115 1.53 10.16 28.82
C SER A 115 1.58 10.03 30.35
N GLN A 116 1.71 8.81 30.86
CA GLN A 116 1.85 8.53 32.28
C GLN A 116 3.11 9.16 32.85
N ARG A 117 4.25 9.01 32.15
CA ARG A 117 5.51 9.65 32.53
C ARG A 117 5.37 11.16 32.62
N LYS A 118 4.75 11.79 31.62
CA LYS A 118 4.51 13.23 31.61
C LYS A 118 3.65 13.68 32.79
N TYR A 119 2.58 12.94 33.08
CA TYR A 119 1.72 13.21 34.23
C TYR A 119 2.48 13.15 35.56
N LEU A 120 3.24 12.09 35.79
CA LEU A 120 4.02 11.91 37.01
C LEU A 120 5.08 13.02 37.19
N LEU A 121 5.80 13.38 36.13
CA LEU A 121 6.76 14.47 36.19
C LEU A 121 6.09 15.80 36.55
N ASN A 122 4.94 16.10 35.95
CA ASN A 122 4.21 17.32 36.27
C ASN A 122 3.68 17.31 37.72
N ALA A 123 3.23 16.16 38.22
CA ALA A 123 2.76 16.02 39.58
C ALA A 123 3.87 16.17 40.64
N MET A 124 5.11 15.81 40.29
CA MET A 124 6.25 15.90 41.21
C MET A 124 6.87 17.29 41.31
N PHE A 125 6.72 18.12 40.28
CA PHE A 125 7.38 19.43 40.19
C PHE A 125 6.39 20.61 40.19
N ILE A 126 5.30 20.48 40.90
CA ILE A 126 4.36 21.60 41.16
C ILE A 126 4.95 22.55 42.19
#